data_7cbfe0851974e52ba8688e314023b286
#
_entry.id   7cbfe0851974e52ba8688e314023b286
#
_cell.length_a   1.000
_cell.length_b   1.000
_cell.length_c   1.000
_cell.angle_alpha   90.00
_cell.angle_beta   90.00
_cell.angle_gamma   90.00
#
_symmetry.space_group_name_H-M   'P 1'
#
loop_
_entity.id
_entity.type
_entity.pdbx_description
1 polymer ?
#
loop_
_entity_poly.entity_id
_entity_poly.type
_entity_poly.pdbx_seq_one_letter_code
_entity_poly.pdbx_strand_id
1 'polypeptide(L)'
;MKSQRSYIDYSLDKRATLMKLFRGVVDACDADPYLMRAAKFHGERVDRNCPVCKKTSLVELRYAFGDQLGQFSGRIKTPDELSEMEREFGEFRVYIVEVCRDCSWNHLCSSFVLGDGIERKPPRRVRTLEDDDWVKG
;
A
#
# COMPACT_ATOMS: atom_id res chain seq x y z
N MET A 1 -2.25 -11.06 -11.23
CA MET A 1 -3.54 -11.24 -10.54
C MET A 1 -4.65 -11.09 -11.55
N LYS A 2 -5.44 -12.15 -11.68
CA LYS A 2 -6.42 -12.21 -12.78
C LYS A 2 -7.62 -11.30 -12.64
N SER A 3 -7.96 -10.93 -11.41
CA SER A 3 -9.13 -10.11 -11.16
C SER A 3 -8.85 -8.62 -11.22
N GLN A 4 -7.63 -8.24 -11.49
CA GLN A 4 -7.22 -6.83 -11.47
C GLN A 4 -8.03 -6.00 -12.47
N ARG A 5 -8.64 -4.93 -11.98
CA ARG A 5 -9.48 -4.02 -12.78
C ARG A 5 -9.46 -2.64 -12.16
N SER A 6 -10.05 -1.68 -12.86
CA SER A 6 -10.14 -0.28 -12.41
C SER A 6 -8.78 0.29 -12.03
N TYR A 7 -7.80 0.02 -12.87
CA TYR A 7 -6.42 0.47 -12.65
C TYR A 7 -6.32 1.98 -12.81
N ILE A 8 -5.69 2.62 -11.83
CA ILE A 8 -5.39 4.05 -11.88
C ILE A 8 -3.89 4.22 -11.74
N ASP A 9 -3.31 4.96 -12.69
CA ASP A 9 -1.89 5.26 -12.71
C ASP A 9 -1.71 6.70 -12.28
N TYR A 10 -0.89 6.92 -11.26
CA TYR A 10 -0.64 8.26 -10.71
C TYR A 10 0.68 8.87 -11.19
N SER A 11 1.21 8.38 -12.32
CA SER A 11 2.50 8.86 -12.82
C SER A 11 2.49 10.34 -13.19
N LEU A 12 1.36 10.87 -13.67
CA LEU A 12 1.26 12.30 -13.97
C LEU A 12 1.30 13.13 -12.69
N ASP A 13 0.61 12.70 -11.66
CA ASP A 13 0.64 13.38 -10.37
C ASP A 13 2.04 13.33 -9.77
N LYS A 14 2.70 12.20 -9.90
CA LYS A 14 4.07 12.02 -9.43
C LYS A 14 5.01 12.99 -10.16
N ARG A 15 4.88 13.10 -11.46
CA ARG A 15 5.70 14.01 -12.25
C ARG A 15 5.48 15.47 -11.83
N ALA A 16 4.21 15.83 -11.61
CA ALA A 16 3.88 17.17 -11.15
C ALA A 16 4.47 17.47 -9.78
N THR A 17 4.41 16.50 -8.86
CA THR A 17 4.98 16.64 -7.53
C THR A 17 6.50 16.80 -7.60
N LEU A 18 7.16 16.01 -8.45
CA LEU A 18 8.62 16.11 -8.63
C LEU A 18 9.03 17.47 -9.17
N MET A 19 8.27 18.01 -10.11
CA MET A 19 8.55 19.37 -10.63
C MET A 19 8.45 20.41 -9.54
N LYS A 20 7.44 20.33 -8.69
CA LYS A 20 7.28 21.25 -7.56
C LYS A 20 8.39 21.09 -6.54
N LEU A 21 8.79 19.85 -6.28
CA LEU A 21 9.89 19.56 -5.34
C LEU A 21 11.20 20.19 -5.83
N PHE A 22 11.53 19.99 -7.10
CA PHE A 22 12.76 20.52 -7.65
C PHE A 22 12.77 22.05 -7.76
N ARG A 23 11.59 22.66 -7.76
CA ARG A 23 11.46 24.12 -7.71
C ARG A 23 11.44 24.66 -6.27
N GLY A 24 11.49 23.78 -5.29
CA GLY A 24 11.44 24.19 -3.89
C GLY A 24 10.05 24.60 -3.40
N VAL A 25 8.99 24.28 -4.16
CA VAL A 25 7.63 24.68 -3.80
C VAL A 25 7.02 23.77 -2.73
N VAL A 26 7.35 22.47 -2.77
CA VAL A 26 6.86 21.50 -1.80
C VAL A 26 7.99 20.64 -1.32
N ASP A 27 7.81 20.02 -0.15
CA ASP A 27 8.69 18.97 0.33
C ASP A 27 7.92 17.67 0.23
N ALA A 28 8.41 16.75 -0.57
CA ALA A 28 7.80 15.44 -0.73
C ALA A 28 8.72 14.33 -0.20
N CYS A 29 9.83 14.71 0.43
CA CYS A 29 10.71 13.78 1.14
C CYS A 29 10.31 13.83 2.62
N ASP A 30 9.06 13.49 2.87
CA ASP A 30 8.39 13.73 4.14
C ASP A 30 7.68 12.51 4.70
N ALA A 31 8.11 11.32 4.30
CA ALA A 31 7.52 10.10 4.83
C ALA A 31 7.64 10.10 6.37
N ASP A 32 6.52 9.89 7.03
CA ASP A 32 6.50 9.89 8.49
C ASP A 32 7.17 8.62 9.06
N PRO A 33 7.46 8.60 10.36
CA PRO A 33 8.13 7.45 10.98
C PRO A 33 7.39 6.12 10.79
N TYR A 34 6.07 6.12 10.77
CA TYR A 34 5.30 4.90 10.57
C TYR A 34 5.49 4.37 9.15
N LEU A 35 5.45 5.26 8.16
CA LEU A 35 5.65 4.88 6.78
C LEU A 35 7.08 4.39 6.54
N MET A 36 8.06 5.07 7.13
CA MET A 36 9.46 4.65 7.03
C MET A 36 9.69 3.28 7.65
N ARG A 37 9.05 3.02 8.78
CA ARG A 37 9.14 1.70 9.43
C ARG A 37 8.48 0.63 8.58
N ALA A 38 7.31 0.93 8.00
CA ALA A 38 6.63 0.01 7.11
C ALA A 38 7.51 -0.32 5.91
N ALA A 39 8.16 0.69 5.34
CA ALA A 39 9.06 0.49 4.21
C ALA A 39 10.24 -0.42 4.58
N LYS A 40 10.77 -0.26 5.77
CA LYS A 40 11.89 -1.06 6.25
C LYS A 40 11.52 -2.54 6.40
N PHE A 41 10.35 -2.81 6.99
CA PHE A 41 9.99 -4.19 7.35
C PHE A 41 9.11 -4.89 6.31
N HIS A 42 8.39 -4.14 5.50
CA HIS A 42 7.42 -4.73 4.56
C HIS A 42 7.62 -4.27 3.12
N GLY A 43 8.58 -3.39 2.86
CA GLY A 43 8.81 -2.88 1.52
C GLY A 43 9.34 -3.93 0.57
N GLU A 44 8.81 -3.94 -0.64
CA GLU A 44 9.28 -4.81 -1.71
C GLU A 44 10.25 -4.01 -2.59
N ARG A 45 11.43 -4.54 -2.81
CA ARG A 45 12.44 -3.84 -3.62
C ARG A 45 11.98 -3.74 -5.08
N VAL A 46 12.32 -2.62 -5.70
CA VAL A 46 12.00 -2.39 -7.12
C VAL A 46 13.26 -2.12 -7.92
N ASP A 47 13.18 -2.37 -9.22
CA ASP A 47 14.31 -2.23 -10.14
C ASP A 47 14.46 -0.83 -10.69
N ARG A 48 14.13 0.17 -9.91
CA ARG A 48 14.31 1.54 -10.33
C ARG A 48 14.85 2.35 -9.16
N ASN A 49 15.52 3.43 -9.50
CA ASN A 49 16.10 4.30 -8.48
C ASN A 49 15.09 5.32 -8.01
N CYS A 50 15.29 5.83 -6.81
CA CYS A 50 14.48 6.93 -6.30
C CYS A 50 14.58 8.11 -7.28
N PRO A 51 13.46 8.73 -7.65
CA PRO A 51 13.50 9.86 -8.59
C PRO A 51 14.12 11.13 -8.00
N VAL A 52 14.29 11.19 -6.68
CA VAL A 52 14.85 12.36 -6.00
C VAL A 52 16.33 12.19 -5.71
N CYS A 53 16.70 11.17 -4.91
CA CYS A 53 18.08 11.00 -4.50
C CYS A 53 18.88 10.07 -5.42
N LYS A 54 18.22 9.41 -6.36
CA LYS A 54 18.81 8.51 -7.36
C LYS A 54 19.45 7.24 -6.79
N LYS A 55 19.27 6.99 -5.50
CA LYS A 55 19.78 5.77 -4.87
C LYS A 55 18.86 4.59 -5.11
N THR A 56 19.32 3.40 -4.77
CA THR A 56 18.59 2.15 -5.01
C THR A 56 17.73 1.71 -3.84
N SER A 57 17.40 2.63 -2.94
CA SER A 57 16.69 2.32 -1.71
C SER A 57 15.17 2.45 -1.83
N LEU A 58 14.66 2.51 -3.04
CA LEU A 58 13.22 2.63 -3.29
C LEU A 58 12.55 1.28 -3.08
N VAL A 59 11.45 1.28 -2.34
CA VAL A 59 10.63 0.08 -2.14
C VAL A 59 9.17 0.42 -2.39
N GLU A 60 8.35 -0.61 -2.59
CA GLU A 60 6.90 -0.44 -2.73
C GLU A 60 6.19 -1.12 -1.59
N LEU A 61 5.10 -0.50 -1.16
CA LEU A 61 4.19 -1.05 -0.17
C LEU A 61 2.82 -1.20 -0.83
N ARG A 62 2.14 -2.29 -0.52
CA ARG A 62 0.80 -2.56 -1.04
C ARG A 62 -0.19 -2.57 0.11
N TYR A 63 -1.12 -1.60 0.09
CA TYR A 63 -2.16 -1.49 1.10
C TYR A 63 -3.48 -1.98 0.52
N ALA A 64 -4.20 -2.78 1.26
CA ALA A 64 -5.51 -3.29 0.84
C ALA A 64 -6.62 -2.64 1.66
N PHE A 65 -7.60 -2.05 0.99
CA PHE A 65 -8.74 -1.36 1.61
C PHE A 65 -10.05 -1.86 1.03
N GLY A 66 -11.06 -1.96 1.84
CA GLY A 66 -12.38 -2.31 1.37
C GLY A 66 -13.30 -2.72 2.49
N ASP A 67 -14.60 -2.46 2.30
CA ASP A 67 -15.61 -2.82 3.29
C ASP A 67 -15.66 -4.33 3.50
N GLN A 68 -15.45 -5.10 2.44
CA GLN A 68 -15.47 -6.56 2.54
C GLN A 68 -14.29 -7.13 3.32
N LEU A 69 -13.26 -6.35 3.54
CA LEU A 69 -12.13 -6.78 4.37
C LEU A 69 -12.41 -6.59 5.86
N GLY A 70 -13.42 -5.81 6.22
CA GLY A 70 -13.77 -5.56 7.60
C GLY A 70 -12.59 -5.02 8.40
N GLN A 71 -12.25 -5.67 9.50
CA GLN A 71 -11.14 -5.25 10.36
C GLN A 71 -9.77 -5.39 9.69
N PHE A 72 -9.68 -6.11 8.57
CA PHE A 72 -8.42 -6.28 7.86
C PHE A 72 -8.16 -5.19 6.83
N SER A 73 -9.09 -4.25 6.69
CA SER A 73 -8.90 -3.11 5.79
C SER A 73 -7.76 -2.21 6.27
N GLY A 74 -6.95 -1.73 5.34
CA GLY A 74 -5.86 -0.81 5.64
C GLY A 74 -4.54 -1.47 5.96
N ARG A 75 -4.43 -2.77 5.79
CA ARG A 75 -3.20 -3.50 6.10
C ARG A 75 -2.31 -3.63 4.89
N ILE A 76 -1.01 -3.76 5.16
CA ILE A 76 -0.01 -4.00 4.13
C ILE A 76 -0.02 -5.48 3.79
N LYS A 77 -0.02 -5.80 2.50
CA LYS A 77 -0.05 -7.18 2.03
C LYS A 77 1.04 -7.41 0.99
N THR A 78 1.57 -8.62 0.99
CA THR A 78 2.52 -9.05 -0.05
C THR A 78 1.76 -9.41 -1.31
N PRO A 79 2.43 -9.48 -2.48
CA PRO A 79 1.77 -9.95 -3.69
C PRO A 79 1.14 -11.33 -3.55
N ASP A 80 1.78 -12.24 -2.82
CA ASP A 80 1.23 -13.58 -2.60
C ASP A 80 -0.04 -13.54 -1.77
N GLU A 81 -0.04 -12.72 -0.72
CA GLU A 81 -1.23 -12.54 0.11
C GLU A 81 -2.38 -11.95 -0.70
N LEU A 82 -2.09 -10.99 -1.58
CA LEU A 82 -3.12 -10.41 -2.44
C LEU A 82 -3.70 -11.43 -3.41
N SER A 83 -2.85 -12.34 -3.93
CA SER A 83 -3.31 -13.40 -4.83
C SER A 83 -4.26 -14.37 -4.13
N GLU A 84 -4.03 -14.64 -2.86
CA GLU A 84 -4.94 -15.44 -2.07
C GLU A 84 -6.24 -14.70 -1.78
N MET A 85 -6.10 -13.41 -1.40
CA MET A 85 -7.25 -12.59 -1.04
C MET A 85 -8.22 -12.39 -2.21
N GLU A 86 -7.72 -12.32 -3.45
CA GLU A 86 -8.61 -12.11 -4.59
C GLU A 86 -9.58 -13.27 -4.81
N ARG A 87 -9.30 -14.42 -4.22
CA ARG A 87 -10.19 -15.57 -4.29
C ARG A 87 -11.13 -15.66 -3.07
N GLU A 88 -10.80 -14.94 -2.02
CA GLU A 88 -11.56 -15.00 -0.76
C GLU A 88 -12.54 -13.85 -0.60
N PHE A 89 -12.27 -12.74 -1.23
CA PHE A 89 -13.06 -11.52 -1.09
C PHE A 89 -13.63 -11.10 -2.43
N GLY A 90 -14.84 -10.52 -2.39
CA GLY A 90 -15.52 -10.11 -3.60
C GLY A 90 -14.94 -8.87 -4.24
N GLU A 91 -14.49 -7.92 -3.40
CA GLU A 91 -13.94 -6.67 -3.91
C GLU A 91 -13.14 -5.96 -2.83
N PHE A 92 -11.95 -5.52 -3.19
CA PHE A 92 -11.15 -4.63 -2.37
C PHE A 92 -10.20 -3.86 -3.28
N ARG A 93 -9.71 -2.72 -2.79
CA ARG A 93 -8.81 -1.88 -3.57
C ARG A 93 -7.41 -1.96 -3.01
N VAL A 94 -6.44 -2.03 -3.90
CA VAL A 94 -5.03 -2.06 -3.54
C VAL A 94 -4.39 -0.75 -3.95
N TYR A 95 -3.62 -0.15 -3.05
CA TYR A 95 -2.84 1.05 -3.31
C TYR A 95 -1.36 0.71 -3.22
N ILE A 96 -0.62 1.06 -4.26
CA ILE A 96 0.82 0.84 -4.29
C ILE A 96 1.50 2.18 -4.05
N VAL A 97 2.30 2.24 -2.99
CA VAL A 97 3.02 3.44 -2.58
C VAL A 97 4.51 3.15 -2.68
N GLU A 98 5.26 4.05 -3.33
CA GLU A 98 6.71 3.95 -3.31
C GLU A 98 7.27 4.80 -2.18
N VAL A 99 8.31 4.30 -1.54
CA VAL A 99 9.00 5.00 -0.45
C VAL A 99 10.49 4.81 -0.61
N CYS A 100 11.25 5.89 -0.52
CA CYS A 100 12.71 5.81 -0.51
C CYS A 100 13.18 5.76 0.93
N ARG A 101 13.93 4.71 1.26
CA ARG A 101 14.42 4.52 2.62
C ARG A 101 15.56 5.47 2.97
N ASP A 102 16.14 6.13 2.00
CA ASP A 102 17.24 7.08 2.22
C ASP A 102 16.78 8.52 2.35
N CYS A 103 15.96 9.02 1.43
CA CYS A 103 15.58 10.44 1.43
C CYS A 103 14.15 10.71 1.89
N SER A 104 13.40 9.66 2.22
CA SER A 104 12.00 9.78 2.67
C SER A 104 11.02 10.24 1.59
N TRP A 105 11.42 10.18 0.32
CA TRP A 105 10.48 10.39 -0.79
C TRP A 105 9.37 9.35 -0.70
N ASN A 106 8.14 9.77 -0.90
CA ASN A 106 7.02 8.85 -0.96
C ASN A 106 5.97 9.39 -1.91
N HIS A 107 5.31 8.49 -2.60
CA HIS A 107 4.24 8.86 -3.53
C HIS A 107 3.38 7.65 -3.85
N LEU A 108 2.10 7.90 -4.04
CA LEU A 108 1.17 6.88 -4.51
C LEU A 108 1.46 6.62 -6.01
N CYS A 109 1.72 5.38 -6.36
CA CYS A 109 2.07 5.00 -7.73
C CYS A 109 0.87 4.58 -8.54
N SER A 110 0.05 3.73 -7.97
CA SER A 110 -1.10 3.17 -8.68
C SER A 110 -2.10 2.59 -7.69
N SER A 111 -3.30 2.35 -8.18
CA SER A 111 -4.30 1.60 -7.43
C SER A 111 -5.11 0.75 -8.41
N PHE A 112 -5.69 -0.31 -7.89
CA PHE A 112 -6.55 -1.19 -8.68
C PHE A 112 -7.48 -1.96 -7.76
N VAL A 113 -8.49 -2.59 -8.35
CA VAL A 113 -9.46 -3.40 -7.61
C VAL A 113 -9.13 -4.86 -7.84
N LEU A 114 -9.20 -5.64 -6.79
CA LEU A 114 -9.10 -7.09 -6.83
C LEU A 114 -10.34 -7.72 -6.20
N GLY A 115 -10.48 -9.01 -6.35
CA GLY A 115 -11.58 -9.78 -5.79
C GLY A 115 -12.35 -10.49 -6.87
N ASP A 116 -13.07 -11.55 -6.51
CA ASP A 116 -13.77 -12.38 -7.48
C ASP A 116 -15.15 -11.86 -7.89
N GLY A 117 -15.55 -10.73 -7.37
CA GLY A 117 -16.83 -10.10 -7.70
C GLY A 117 -18.02 -10.68 -6.94
N ILE A 118 -17.80 -11.68 -6.13
CA ILE A 118 -18.88 -12.31 -5.35
C ILE A 118 -18.98 -11.61 -4.00
N GLU A 119 -20.06 -10.85 -3.81
CA GLU A 119 -20.24 -10.13 -2.55
C GLU A 119 -20.34 -11.08 -1.37
N ARG A 120 -19.64 -10.76 -0.31
CA ARG A 120 -19.63 -11.53 0.93
C ARG A 120 -19.74 -10.58 2.11
N LYS A 121 -20.17 -11.10 3.24
CA LYS A 121 -20.16 -10.30 4.45
C LYS A 121 -18.71 -10.07 4.87
N PRO A 122 -18.40 -8.90 5.43
CA PRO A 122 -17.07 -8.66 5.98
C PRO A 122 -16.71 -9.73 7.00
N PRO A 123 -15.43 -10.07 7.13
CA PRO A 123 -15.02 -11.04 8.13
C PRO A 123 -15.47 -10.62 9.52
N ARG A 124 -15.99 -11.60 10.26
CA ARG A 124 -16.36 -11.34 11.64
C ARG A 124 -15.10 -11.07 12.40
N ARG A 125 -15.22 -10.17 13.34
CA ARG A 125 -14.15 -9.99 14.29
C ARG A 125 -14.11 -11.24 15.15
N VAL A 126 -13.11 -12.05 14.93
CA VAL A 126 -12.93 -13.26 15.69
C VAL A 126 -12.34 -12.92 17.05
N ARG A 127 -12.99 -13.38 18.09
CA ARG A 127 -12.46 -13.21 19.41
C ARG A 127 -11.41 -14.27 19.64
N THR A 128 -10.20 -13.83 19.52
CA THR A 128 -9.07 -14.69 19.78
C THR A 128 -8.64 -14.47 21.21
N LEU A 129 -7.68 -15.21 21.65
CA LEU A 129 -7.10 -14.98 22.95
C LEU A 129 -6.52 -13.59 23.03
N GLU A 130 -6.00 -13.08 21.92
CA GLU A 130 -5.50 -11.75 21.92
C GLU A 130 -6.58 -10.74 22.07
N ASP A 131 -7.69 -10.92 21.35
CA ASP A 131 -8.81 -10.01 21.48
C ASP A 131 -9.29 -9.99 22.90
N ASP A 132 -9.39 -11.18 23.47
CA ASP A 132 -9.85 -11.30 24.83
C ASP A 132 -8.81 -10.83 25.78
N ASP A 133 -7.58 -10.99 25.43
CA ASP A 133 -6.50 -10.58 26.28
C ASP A 133 -6.26 -9.14 26.19
N TRP A 134 -6.72 -8.55 25.21
CA TRP A 134 -6.61 -7.15 25.15
C TRP A 134 -7.56 -6.61 25.99
N VAL A 135 -8.34 -7.37 26.01
CA VAL A 135 -9.36 -7.42 26.74
C VAL A 135 -8.86 -7.98 27.87
N LYS A 136 -8.22 -8.81 27.80
CA LYS A 136 -7.69 -9.46 28.70
C LYS A 136 -6.42 -9.54 28.22
N GLY A 137 -6.44 -8.84 27.64
CA GLY A 137 -5.38 -9.08 27.23
C GLY A 137 -5.69 -9.59 26.01
#